data_8a7b5ba125c284955d8de3d4d1f21776
#
_entry.id   8a7b5ba125c284955d8de3d4d1f21776
#
_cell.length_a   1.000
_cell.length_b   1.000
_cell.length_c   1.000
_cell.angle_alpha   90.00
_cell.angle_beta   90.00
_cell.angle_gamma   90.00
#
_symmetry.space_group_name_H-M   'P 1'
#
loop_
_entity.id
_entity.type
_entity.pdbx_description
1 polymer ?
#
loop_
_entity_poly.entity_id
_entity_poly.type
_entity_poly.pdbx_seq_one_letter_code
_entity_poly.pdbx_strand_id
1 'polypeptide(L)'
;MEEQQIQAYGKINLSLDVKRKRLDGYHDVCMVMQTVKLHDRIFLTREKTPGIRLSSNLDFLPTGEDNLMVKAAKLLAEEFSIKEGLSFRLEKRIPVSGGMAGGSTDAAAVLHLMNQVYALGLSIKDLEKRGVKLGADVPFCLHRGCYLSEGIGEILTPLPNLPACILLLAKPAFSLSTKAVYEALNVSAIPKEEHPDVEKFLYFLKKGDLSEITPLMGNILEKVSIAMRPEIQVLKERLLSYGADVALMSGSGPTVFALFPLEHKARAEKAYQALRYGEDRHLAQQVYLTEPWAEEGGIDE
;
A
#
# COMPACT_ATOMS: atom_id res chain seq x y z
N MET A 1 25.54 -9.72 17.94
CA MET A 1 24.91 -10.50 16.85
C MET A 1 24.66 -9.52 15.74
N GLU A 2 24.79 -9.95 14.49
CA GLU A 2 24.66 -9.06 13.33
C GLU A 2 23.19 -8.62 13.14
N GLU A 3 22.96 -7.33 12.95
CA GLU A 3 21.64 -6.77 12.66
C GLU A 3 21.30 -7.03 11.19
N GLN A 4 20.18 -7.68 10.94
CA GLN A 4 19.67 -7.93 9.59
C GLN A 4 18.60 -6.90 9.26
N GLN A 5 18.48 -6.49 7.98
CA GLN A 5 17.52 -5.47 7.60
C GLN A 5 16.76 -5.84 6.33
N ILE A 6 15.55 -5.30 6.21
CA ILE A 6 14.71 -5.41 5.01
C ILE A 6 13.91 -4.11 4.79
N GLN A 7 13.61 -3.81 3.53
CA GLN A 7 12.72 -2.72 3.14
C GLN A 7 11.30 -3.23 2.93
N ALA A 8 10.32 -2.55 3.52
CA ALA A 8 8.89 -2.83 3.42
C ALA A 8 8.23 -1.74 2.57
N TYR A 9 7.91 -2.04 1.32
CA TYR A 9 7.43 -1.07 0.34
C TYR A 9 5.93 -0.84 0.43
N GLY A 10 5.49 0.42 0.35
CA GLY A 10 4.08 0.78 0.28
C GLY A 10 3.45 0.43 -1.07
N LYS A 11 2.12 0.49 -1.11
CA LYS A 11 1.35 0.33 -2.35
C LYS A 11 0.36 1.45 -2.56
N ILE A 12 -0.06 1.63 -3.81
CA ILE A 12 -1.23 2.41 -4.19
C ILE A 12 -2.19 1.53 -5.00
N ASN A 13 -3.47 1.92 -5.05
CA ASN A 13 -4.46 1.29 -5.93
C ASN A 13 -4.62 2.16 -7.17
N LEU A 14 -4.16 1.68 -8.32
CA LEU A 14 -4.35 2.35 -9.62
C LEU A 14 -5.81 2.27 -10.09
N SER A 15 -6.45 1.15 -9.76
CA SER A 15 -7.89 0.93 -9.92
C SER A 15 -8.40 0.14 -8.72
N LEU A 16 -9.58 0.49 -8.21
CA LEU A 16 -10.25 -0.25 -7.15
C LEU A 16 -11.74 -0.28 -7.40
N ASP A 17 -12.25 -1.47 -7.66
CA ASP A 17 -13.67 -1.73 -7.79
C ASP A 17 -14.14 -2.72 -6.72
N VAL A 18 -15.37 -2.55 -6.25
CA VAL A 18 -16.05 -3.47 -5.33
C VAL A 18 -17.22 -4.08 -6.06
N LYS A 19 -17.18 -5.40 -6.27
CA LYS A 19 -18.16 -6.11 -7.10
C LYS A 19 -19.45 -6.43 -6.33
N ARG A 20 -19.32 -6.89 -5.08
CA ARG A 20 -20.46 -7.23 -4.22
C ARG A 20 -20.04 -7.41 -2.76
N LYS A 21 -21.01 -7.32 -1.86
CA LYS A 21 -20.86 -7.74 -0.47
C LYS A 21 -21.09 -9.25 -0.37
N ARG A 22 -20.22 -9.94 0.38
CA ARG A 22 -20.30 -11.39 0.62
C ARG A 22 -21.09 -11.69 1.89
N LEU A 23 -21.50 -12.95 2.03
CA LEU A 23 -22.22 -13.42 3.23
C LEU A 23 -21.34 -13.46 4.48
N ASP A 24 -20.02 -13.58 4.31
CA ASP A 24 -19.04 -13.56 5.41
C ASP A 24 -18.70 -12.14 5.91
N GLY A 25 -19.34 -11.12 5.34
CA GLY A 25 -19.16 -9.71 5.71
C GLY A 25 -18.05 -9.00 4.94
N TYR A 26 -17.20 -9.72 4.20
CA TYR A 26 -16.22 -9.16 3.28
C TYR A 26 -16.87 -8.70 1.98
N HIS A 27 -16.07 -8.10 1.09
CA HIS A 27 -16.49 -7.70 -0.24
C HIS A 27 -15.62 -8.39 -1.29
N ASP A 28 -16.23 -8.83 -2.38
CA ASP A 28 -15.49 -9.21 -3.57
C ASP A 28 -14.99 -7.95 -4.26
N VAL A 29 -13.69 -7.86 -4.45
CA VAL A 29 -13.02 -6.70 -5.06
C VAL A 29 -12.33 -7.09 -6.37
N CYS A 30 -12.03 -6.07 -7.17
CA CYS A 30 -11.18 -6.17 -8.34
C CYS A 30 -10.29 -4.92 -8.34
N MET A 31 -9.02 -5.09 -8.04
CA MET A 31 -8.08 -3.98 -7.84
C MET A 31 -6.83 -4.16 -8.69
N VAL A 32 -6.31 -3.07 -9.20
CA VAL A 32 -4.94 -3.03 -9.71
C VAL A 32 -4.08 -2.30 -8.69
N MET A 33 -3.14 -3.02 -8.09
CA MET A 33 -2.24 -2.51 -7.07
C MET A 33 -0.82 -2.39 -7.62
N GLN A 34 -0.16 -1.28 -7.31
CA GLN A 34 1.22 -1.00 -7.67
C GLN A 34 2.05 -0.72 -6.42
N THR A 35 3.14 -1.44 -6.26
CA THR A 35 4.17 -1.13 -5.25
C THR A 35 4.85 0.18 -5.61
N VAL A 36 5.14 1.02 -4.60
CA VAL A 36 5.86 2.29 -4.77
C VAL A 36 7.21 2.26 -4.04
N LYS A 37 8.17 3.09 -4.46
CA LYS A 37 9.52 3.12 -3.83
C LYS A 37 9.52 3.69 -2.40
N LEU A 38 8.44 4.37 -1.95
CA LEU A 38 8.32 4.75 -0.54
C LEU A 38 8.21 3.49 0.31
N HIS A 39 9.12 3.36 1.31
CA HIS A 39 9.23 2.16 2.13
C HIS A 39 9.58 2.47 3.58
N ASP A 40 9.22 1.57 4.45
CA ASP A 40 9.69 1.47 5.82
C ASP A 40 10.97 0.63 5.87
N ARG A 41 11.77 0.78 6.91
CA ARG A 41 12.93 -0.08 7.17
C ARG A 41 12.71 -0.87 8.44
N ILE A 42 12.97 -2.16 8.37
CA ILE A 42 12.82 -3.09 9.48
C ILE A 42 14.18 -3.73 9.73
N PHE A 43 14.59 -3.71 10.97
CA PHE A 43 15.83 -4.29 11.46
C PHE A 43 15.49 -5.38 12.46
N LEU A 44 16.18 -6.51 12.37
CA LEU A 44 16.05 -7.65 13.27
C LEU A 44 17.39 -7.94 13.92
N THR A 45 17.41 -7.98 15.26
CA THR A 45 18.51 -8.48 16.06
C THR A 45 18.03 -9.69 16.87
N ARG A 46 18.80 -10.79 16.83
CA ARG A 46 18.54 -11.95 17.66
C ARG A 46 19.10 -11.72 19.06
N GLU A 47 18.36 -12.11 20.10
CA GLU A 47 18.75 -11.91 21.50
C GLU A 47 18.75 -13.22 22.27
N LYS A 48 19.56 -13.29 23.34
CA LYS A 48 19.61 -14.47 24.23
C LYS A 48 18.34 -14.61 25.06
N THR A 49 17.74 -13.49 25.47
CA THR A 49 16.51 -13.47 26.28
C THR A 49 15.31 -13.70 25.40
N PRO A 50 14.54 -14.78 25.59
CA PRO A 50 13.35 -15.06 24.79
C PRO A 50 12.33 -13.92 24.77
N GLY A 51 11.51 -13.89 23.73
CA GLY A 51 10.43 -12.94 23.55
C GLY A 51 10.60 -12.10 22.29
N ILE A 52 9.48 -11.49 21.86
CA ILE A 52 9.43 -10.60 20.69
C ILE A 52 9.29 -9.18 21.19
N ARG A 53 10.20 -8.32 20.78
CA ARG A 53 10.20 -6.88 21.11
C ARG A 53 10.16 -6.08 19.83
N LEU A 54 9.40 -5.00 19.84
CA LEU A 54 9.32 -4.05 18.74
C LEU A 54 9.51 -2.63 19.28
N SER A 55 10.36 -1.87 18.63
CA SER A 55 10.50 -0.43 18.81
C SER A 55 10.20 0.30 17.49
N SER A 56 9.74 1.54 17.59
CA SER A 56 9.42 2.37 16.43
C SER A 56 9.87 3.81 16.65
N ASN A 57 10.10 4.52 15.56
CA ASN A 57 10.30 5.98 15.57
C ASN A 57 9.00 6.78 15.75
N LEU A 58 7.84 6.11 15.88
CA LEU A 58 6.53 6.71 16.12
C LEU A 58 5.97 6.21 17.46
N ASP A 59 5.94 7.07 18.47
CA ASP A 59 5.54 6.73 19.83
C ASP A 59 4.09 6.26 19.95
N PHE A 60 3.21 6.71 19.03
CA PHE A 60 1.80 6.32 19.02
C PHE A 60 1.53 4.97 18.35
N LEU A 61 2.54 4.35 17.71
CA LEU A 61 2.35 3.08 17.03
C LEU A 61 2.33 1.93 18.06
N PRO A 62 1.29 1.06 18.07
CA PRO A 62 1.30 -0.11 18.93
C PRO A 62 2.51 -0.99 18.66
N THR A 63 3.24 -1.37 19.72
CA THR A 63 4.43 -2.23 19.65
C THR A 63 4.20 -3.61 20.28
N GLY A 64 3.01 -3.88 20.77
CA GLY A 64 2.60 -5.15 21.39
C GLY A 64 1.97 -6.14 20.41
N GLU A 65 1.22 -7.08 20.96
CA GLU A 65 0.60 -8.20 20.20
C GLU A 65 -0.42 -7.76 19.14
N ASP A 66 -0.93 -6.55 19.20
CA ASP A 66 -1.83 -6.02 18.16
C ASP A 66 -1.09 -5.61 16.88
N ASN A 67 0.22 -5.42 16.93
CA ASN A 67 1.02 -5.07 15.78
C ASN A 67 1.21 -6.27 14.84
N LEU A 68 0.98 -6.06 13.53
CA LEU A 68 1.08 -7.14 12.53
C LEU A 68 2.49 -7.70 12.38
N MET A 69 3.55 -6.92 12.63
CA MET A 69 4.94 -7.42 12.66
C MET A 69 5.12 -8.43 13.79
N VAL A 70 4.61 -8.11 14.98
CA VAL A 70 4.67 -9.00 16.15
C VAL A 70 3.89 -10.28 15.89
N LYS A 71 2.69 -10.17 15.29
CA LYS A 71 1.89 -11.34 14.88
C LYS A 71 2.61 -12.20 13.84
N ALA A 72 3.24 -11.60 12.84
CA ALA A 72 4.01 -12.31 11.82
C ALA A 72 5.21 -13.07 12.44
N ALA A 73 5.95 -12.39 13.31
CA ALA A 73 7.08 -12.98 14.00
C ALA A 73 6.65 -14.14 14.92
N LYS A 74 5.58 -13.96 15.69
CA LYS A 74 5.01 -14.97 16.58
C LYS A 74 4.55 -16.19 15.80
N LEU A 75 3.86 -16.00 14.68
CA LEU A 75 3.40 -17.08 13.80
C LEU A 75 4.55 -18.00 13.37
N LEU A 76 5.65 -17.43 12.87
CA LEU A 76 6.80 -18.23 12.43
C LEU A 76 7.61 -18.78 13.60
N ALA A 77 7.76 -18.03 14.70
CA ALA A 77 8.48 -18.50 15.87
C ALA A 77 7.81 -19.72 16.50
N GLU A 78 6.48 -19.73 16.59
CA GLU A 78 5.71 -20.87 17.10
C GLU A 78 5.80 -22.06 16.15
N GLU A 79 5.58 -21.86 14.84
CA GLU A 79 5.57 -22.92 13.84
C GLU A 79 6.94 -23.63 13.71
N PHE A 80 8.02 -22.86 13.78
CA PHE A 80 9.40 -23.38 13.61
C PHE A 80 10.17 -23.54 14.91
N SER A 81 9.50 -23.42 16.06
CA SER A 81 10.10 -23.59 17.40
C SER A 81 11.33 -22.70 17.64
N ILE A 82 11.30 -21.45 17.16
CA ILE A 82 12.34 -20.46 17.41
C ILE A 82 12.23 -19.98 18.85
N LYS A 83 13.23 -20.27 19.68
CA LYS A 83 13.22 -20.04 21.13
C LYS A 83 14.00 -18.81 21.57
N GLU A 84 14.88 -18.29 20.72
CA GLU A 84 15.65 -17.10 21.04
C GLU A 84 14.79 -15.82 20.98
N GLY A 85 15.29 -14.73 21.52
CA GLY A 85 14.62 -13.44 21.47
C GLY A 85 14.75 -12.79 20.10
N LEU A 86 13.70 -12.10 19.70
CA LEU A 86 13.61 -11.33 18.46
C LEU A 86 13.38 -9.86 18.80
N SER A 87 14.33 -9.00 18.48
CA SER A 87 14.22 -7.57 18.68
C SER A 87 14.11 -6.87 17.33
N PHE A 88 12.94 -6.30 17.07
CA PHE A 88 12.65 -5.53 15.86
C PHE A 88 12.74 -4.04 16.13
N ARG A 89 13.36 -3.30 15.19
CA ARG A 89 13.33 -1.84 15.14
C ARG A 89 12.71 -1.43 13.81
N LEU A 90 11.62 -0.67 13.87
CA LEU A 90 10.88 -0.16 12.72
C LEU A 90 11.15 1.32 12.51
N GLU A 91 11.67 1.69 11.35
CA GLU A 91 11.73 3.07 10.88
C GLU A 91 10.55 3.32 9.93
N LYS A 92 9.45 3.81 10.50
CA LYS A 92 8.19 4.04 9.78
C LYS A 92 8.23 5.33 8.98
N ARG A 93 7.94 5.24 7.68
CA ARG A 93 7.85 6.35 6.72
C ARG A 93 6.53 6.32 5.95
N ILE A 94 6.02 5.12 5.66
CA ILE A 94 4.70 4.96 5.01
C ILE A 94 3.63 5.50 5.95
N PRO A 95 2.72 6.38 5.47
CA PRO A 95 1.65 6.95 6.29
C PRO A 95 0.82 5.88 7.00
N VAL A 96 0.68 6.00 8.32
CA VAL A 96 -0.13 5.09 9.13
C VAL A 96 -1.61 5.33 8.85
N SER A 97 -2.40 4.26 8.70
CA SER A 97 -3.85 4.32 8.38
C SER A 97 -4.14 5.20 7.16
N GLY A 98 -3.30 5.11 6.13
CA GLY A 98 -3.35 5.94 4.93
C GLY A 98 -3.87 5.24 3.67
N GLY A 99 -4.33 3.99 3.73
CA GLY A 99 -4.75 3.25 2.53
C GLY A 99 -3.58 2.70 1.69
N MET A 100 -2.36 2.70 2.23
CA MET A 100 -1.12 2.28 1.55
C MET A 100 -0.57 0.93 2.05
N ALA A 101 -1.37 0.17 2.80
CA ALA A 101 -1.04 -1.14 3.38
C ALA A 101 0.22 -1.16 4.27
N GLY A 102 0.59 -0.03 4.93
CA GLY A 102 1.84 0.09 5.67
C GLY A 102 2.06 -0.99 6.75
N GLY A 103 1.03 -1.36 7.52
CA GLY A 103 1.14 -2.45 8.50
C GLY A 103 1.24 -3.84 7.85
N SER A 104 0.54 -4.05 6.73
CA SER A 104 0.57 -5.31 5.98
C SER A 104 1.93 -5.53 5.32
N THR A 105 2.54 -4.46 4.77
CA THR A 105 3.87 -4.56 4.18
C THR A 105 4.96 -4.78 5.24
N ASP A 106 4.80 -4.18 6.44
CA ASP A 106 5.71 -4.45 7.56
C ASP A 106 5.64 -5.93 7.98
N ALA A 107 4.43 -6.51 8.07
CA ALA A 107 4.24 -7.92 8.38
C ALA A 107 4.83 -8.85 7.29
N ALA A 108 4.59 -8.54 6.02
CA ALA A 108 5.16 -9.26 4.88
C ALA A 108 6.69 -9.24 4.91
N ALA A 109 7.29 -8.09 5.20
CA ALA A 109 8.73 -7.95 5.34
C ALA A 109 9.28 -8.78 6.51
N VAL A 110 8.58 -8.87 7.64
CA VAL A 110 8.96 -9.75 8.76
C VAL A 110 8.92 -11.21 8.34
N LEU A 111 7.87 -11.64 7.59
CA LEU A 111 7.80 -13.02 7.08
C LEU A 111 9.00 -13.35 6.18
N HIS A 112 9.37 -12.46 5.26
CA HIS A 112 10.55 -12.62 4.41
C HIS A 112 11.85 -12.65 5.22
N LEU A 113 12.03 -11.69 6.12
CA LEU A 113 13.26 -11.54 6.90
C LEU A 113 13.50 -12.76 7.79
N MET A 114 12.46 -13.26 8.46
CA MET A 114 12.57 -14.46 9.28
C MET A 114 12.82 -15.71 8.44
N ASN A 115 12.14 -15.86 7.28
CA ASN A 115 12.40 -16.95 6.35
C ASN A 115 13.87 -17.00 5.92
N GLN A 116 14.45 -15.83 5.63
CA GLN A 116 15.86 -15.71 5.23
C GLN A 116 16.81 -15.98 6.43
N VAL A 117 16.61 -15.31 7.56
CA VAL A 117 17.51 -15.33 8.72
C VAL A 117 17.59 -16.75 9.36
N TYR A 118 16.47 -17.46 9.34
CA TYR A 118 16.36 -18.81 9.90
C TYR A 118 16.44 -19.92 8.86
N ALA A 119 16.66 -19.57 7.58
CA ALA A 119 16.71 -20.53 6.47
C ALA A 119 15.52 -21.50 6.48
N LEU A 120 14.28 -20.97 6.67
CA LEU A 120 13.09 -21.81 6.87
C LEU A 120 12.66 -22.56 5.60
N GLY A 121 13.19 -22.19 4.43
CA GLY A 121 12.91 -22.85 3.15
C GLY A 121 11.48 -22.66 2.64
N LEU A 122 10.76 -21.64 3.14
CA LEU A 122 9.40 -21.34 2.72
C LEU A 122 9.38 -20.71 1.32
N SER A 123 8.58 -21.26 0.42
CA SER A 123 8.29 -20.64 -0.87
C SER A 123 7.41 -19.39 -0.70
N ILE A 124 7.34 -18.54 -1.74
CA ILE A 124 6.44 -17.38 -1.73
C ILE A 124 4.99 -17.80 -1.49
N LYS A 125 4.53 -18.90 -2.07
CA LYS A 125 3.18 -19.45 -1.84
C LYS A 125 2.96 -19.89 -0.40
N ASP A 126 4.00 -20.36 0.28
CA ASP A 126 3.90 -20.72 1.69
C ASP A 126 3.84 -19.50 2.59
N LEU A 127 4.52 -18.42 2.22
CA LEU A 127 4.42 -17.14 2.89
C LEU A 127 3.04 -16.50 2.67
N GLU A 128 2.47 -16.56 1.44
CA GLU A 128 1.11 -16.07 1.14
C GLU A 128 0.06 -16.74 2.03
N LYS A 129 0.09 -18.07 2.16
CA LYS A 129 -0.84 -18.83 3.02
C LYS A 129 -0.81 -18.37 4.48
N ARG A 130 0.36 -17.92 4.96
CA ARG A 130 0.53 -17.35 6.30
C ARG A 130 0.10 -15.89 6.33
N GLY A 131 0.43 -15.15 5.28
CA GLY A 131 0.09 -13.74 5.12
C GLY A 131 -1.40 -13.46 5.17
N VAL A 132 -2.22 -14.29 4.49
CA VAL A 132 -3.70 -14.16 4.52
C VAL A 132 -4.25 -14.19 5.95
N LYS A 133 -3.65 -14.98 6.84
CA LYS A 133 -4.08 -15.06 8.26
C LYS A 133 -3.80 -13.77 9.04
N LEU A 134 -2.86 -12.95 8.56
CA LEU A 134 -2.48 -11.68 9.17
C LEU A 134 -3.29 -10.50 8.61
N GLY A 135 -3.64 -10.56 7.32
CA GLY A 135 -4.45 -9.52 6.68
C GLY A 135 -4.56 -9.71 5.17
N ALA A 136 -5.65 -9.21 4.57
CA ALA A 136 -5.97 -9.38 3.14
C ALA A 136 -4.92 -8.78 2.19
N ASP A 137 -4.27 -7.67 2.57
CA ASP A 137 -3.23 -7.03 1.76
C ASP A 137 -1.84 -7.69 1.92
N VAL A 138 -1.63 -8.56 2.94
CA VAL A 138 -0.30 -9.15 3.20
C VAL A 138 0.21 -10.01 2.04
N PRO A 139 -0.62 -10.85 1.38
CA PRO A 139 -0.18 -11.60 0.21
C PRO A 139 0.39 -10.72 -0.90
N PHE A 140 -0.28 -9.62 -1.25
CA PHE A 140 0.26 -8.66 -2.21
C PHE A 140 1.59 -8.06 -1.75
N CYS A 141 1.70 -7.69 -0.47
CA CYS A 141 2.89 -7.07 0.10
C CYS A 141 4.11 -8.01 0.14
N LEU A 142 3.92 -9.32 0.01
CA LEU A 142 5.00 -10.30 -0.17
C LEU A 142 5.65 -10.20 -1.56
N HIS A 143 4.94 -9.64 -2.52
CA HIS A 143 5.42 -9.38 -3.87
C HIS A 143 5.86 -7.92 -4.05
N ARG A 144 6.46 -7.65 -5.19
CA ARG A 144 6.77 -6.29 -5.64
C ARG A 144 6.29 -6.15 -7.08
N GLY A 145 5.97 -4.92 -7.48
CA GLY A 145 5.48 -4.65 -8.83
C GLY A 145 4.00 -4.35 -8.88
N CYS A 146 3.36 -4.72 -9.99
CA CYS A 146 1.96 -4.48 -10.25
C CYS A 146 1.18 -5.79 -10.33
N TYR A 147 0.01 -5.83 -9.70
CA TYR A 147 -0.84 -7.03 -9.67
C TYR A 147 -2.31 -6.68 -9.79
N LEU A 148 -3.05 -7.51 -10.53
CA LEU A 148 -4.49 -7.63 -10.37
C LEU A 148 -4.76 -8.43 -9.10
N SER A 149 -5.61 -7.90 -8.24
CA SER A 149 -5.98 -8.50 -6.97
C SER A 149 -7.50 -8.67 -6.94
N GLU A 150 -7.94 -9.90 -6.75
CA GLU A 150 -9.34 -10.32 -6.77
C GLU A 150 -9.72 -11.09 -5.50
N GLY A 151 -10.95 -11.59 -5.40
CA GLY A 151 -11.47 -12.19 -4.17
C GLY A 151 -11.70 -11.14 -3.09
N ILE A 152 -11.17 -11.32 -1.89
CA ILE A 152 -11.11 -10.28 -0.84
C ILE A 152 -9.81 -9.44 -0.93
N GLY A 153 -8.96 -9.70 -1.95
CA GLY A 153 -7.67 -9.08 -2.19
C GLY A 153 -6.50 -10.07 -2.26
N GLU A 154 -6.76 -11.36 -2.09
CA GLU A 154 -5.75 -12.43 -1.94
C GLU A 154 -5.43 -13.17 -3.24
N ILE A 155 -6.27 -13.07 -4.26
CA ILE A 155 -6.04 -13.73 -5.56
C ILE A 155 -5.24 -12.79 -6.43
N LEU A 156 -3.97 -13.13 -6.67
CA LEU A 156 -3.01 -12.23 -7.30
C LEU A 156 -2.61 -12.73 -8.69
N THR A 157 -2.75 -11.88 -9.69
CA THR A 157 -2.24 -12.09 -11.05
C THR A 157 -1.21 -11.01 -11.37
N PRO A 158 0.05 -11.37 -11.72
CA PRO A 158 1.07 -10.38 -12.04
C PRO A 158 0.73 -9.59 -13.31
N LEU A 159 1.06 -8.31 -13.30
CA LEU A 159 0.84 -7.36 -14.38
C LEU A 159 2.14 -6.63 -14.74
N PRO A 160 2.25 -6.05 -15.94
CA PRO A 160 3.29 -5.07 -16.21
C PRO A 160 3.22 -3.92 -15.22
N ASN A 161 4.37 -3.42 -14.79
CA ASN A 161 4.43 -2.24 -13.93
C ASN A 161 3.86 -1.01 -14.64
N LEU A 162 3.34 -0.07 -13.84
CA LEU A 162 3.02 1.27 -14.34
C LEU A 162 4.26 1.87 -15.00
N PRO A 163 4.12 2.48 -16.19
CA PRO A 163 5.25 3.17 -16.83
C PRO A 163 5.90 4.19 -15.91
N ALA A 164 7.17 4.48 -16.14
CA ALA A 164 7.94 5.40 -15.31
C ALA A 164 7.26 6.78 -15.24
N CYS A 165 6.97 7.22 -14.03
CA CYS A 165 6.31 8.47 -13.72
C CYS A 165 6.67 8.93 -12.31
N ILE A 166 6.33 10.15 -11.98
CA ILE A 166 6.48 10.69 -10.63
C ILE A 166 5.15 10.59 -9.91
N LEU A 167 5.17 10.05 -8.70
CA LEU A 167 4.02 9.97 -7.81
C LEU A 167 4.22 10.92 -6.64
N LEU A 168 3.27 11.81 -6.43
CA LEU A 168 3.18 12.62 -5.22
C LEU A 168 2.12 12.01 -4.32
N LEU A 169 2.52 11.62 -3.13
CA LEU A 169 1.64 11.05 -2.10
C LEU A 169 1.36 12.11 -1.05
N ALA A 170 0.10 12.38 -0.78
CA ALA A 170 -0.33 13.38 0.18
C ALA A 170 -1.38 12.79 1.13
N LYS A 171 -1.07 12.72 2.43
CA LYS A 171 -1.99 12.23 3.47
C LYS A 171 -2.45 13.38 4.34
N PRO A 172 -3.77 13.65 4.41
CA PRO A 172 -4.35 14.59 5.38
C PRO A 172 -4.09 14.17 6.84
N ALA A 173 -4.33 15.08 7.78
CA ALA A 173 -4.07 14.84 9.21
C ALA A 173 -4.99 13.78 9.85
N PHE A 174 -6.15 13.51 9.25
CA PHE A 174 -7.11 12.53 9.74
C PHE A 174 -6.85 11.12 9.18
N SER A 175 -7.55 10.14 9.74
CA SER A 175 -7.59 8.75 9.26
C SER A 175 -9.02 8.33 9.00
N LEU A 176 -9.20 7.35 8.12
CA LEU A 176 -10.47 6.67 7.86
C LEU A 176 -10.37 5.20 8.27
N SER A 177 -11.44 4.68 8.84
CA SER A 177 -11.54 3.25 9.11
C SER A 177 -11.93 2.52 7.84
N THR A 178 -11.08 1.63 7.35
CA THR A 178 -11.37 0.77 6.20
C THR A 178 -12.70 0.05 6.36
N LYS A 179 -12.94 -0.50 7.58
CA LYS A 179 -14.20 -1.18 7.91
C LYS A 179 -15.40 -0.24 7.72
N ALA A 180 -15.35 0.97 8.28
CA ALA A 180 -16.45 1.94 8.18
C ALA A 180 -16.72 2.37 6.73
N VAL A 181 -15.66 2.53 5.90
CA VAL A 181 -15.81 2.88 4.48
C VAL A 181 -16.49 1.76 3.72
N TYR A 182 -16.08 0.50 3.91
CA TYR A 182 -16.71 -0.65 3.24
C TYR A 182 -18.13 -0.91 3.74
N GLU A 183 -18.42 -0.72 5.04
CA GLU A 183 -19.77 -0.87 5.60
C GLU A 183 -20.76 0.18 5.07
N ALA A 184 -20.29 1.38 4.81
CA ALA A 184 -21.11 2.47 4.27
C ALA A 184 -21.29 2.39 2.74
N LEU A 185 -20.52 1.53 2.05
CA LEU A 185 -20.63 1.38 0.61
C LEU A 185 -21.87 0.55 0.24
N ASN A 186 -22.79 1.17 -0.51
CA ASN A 186 -23.93 0.47 -1.13
C ASN A 186 -23.61 0.20 -2.59
N VAL A 187 -22.95 -0.93 -2.87
CA VAL A 187 -22.51 -1.32 -4.23
C VAL A 187 -23.68 -1.38 -5.20
N SER A 188 -24.83 -1.89 -4.77
CA SER A 188 -26.00 -2.05 -5.65
C SER A 188 -26.67 -0.73 -6.06
N ALA A 189 -26.35 0.37 -5.37
CA ALA A 189 -26.86 1.69 -5.70
C ALA A 189 -25.93 2.46 -6.67
N ILE A 190 -24.76 1.91 -7.00
CA ILE A 190 -23.81 2.56 -7.89
C ILE A 190 -24.10 2.18 -9.33
N PRO A 191 -24.33 3.15 -10.24
CA PRO A 191 -24.53 2.89 -11.68
C PRO A 191 -23.32 2.17 -12.28
N LYS A 192 -23.56 1.29 -13.25
CA LYS A 192 -22.50 0.47 -13.87
C LYS A 192 -21.41 1.31 -14.52
N GLU A 193 -21.76 2.44 -15.10
CA GLU A 193 -20.86 3.40 -15.75
C GLU A 193 -19.92 4.13 -14.79
N GLU A 194 -20.20 4.09 -13.49
CA GLU A 194 -19.37 4.70 -12.46
C GLU A 194 -18.34 3.72 -11.85
N HIS A 195 -18.44 2.43 -12.23
CA HIS A 195 -17.42 1.46 -11.86
C HIS A 195 -16.19 1.59 -12.76
N PRO A 196 -14.96 1.47 -12.22
CA PRO A 196 -13.75 1.44 -13.04
C PRO A 196 -13.79 0.37 -14.12
N ASP A 197 -13.45 0.74 -15.36
CA ASP A 197 -13.29 -0.21 -16.47
C ASP A 197 -11.91 -0.90 -16.38
N VAL A 198 -11.85 -1.93 -15.53
CA VAL A 198 -10.60 -2.65 -15.28
C VAL A 198 -10.09 -3.37 -16.53
N GLU A 199 -10.96 -3.89 -17.40
CA GLU A 199 -10.55 -4.60 -18.61
C GLU A 199 -9.82 -3.65 -19.57
N LYS A 200 -10.41 -2.46 -19.80
CA LYS A 200 -9.80 -1.42 -20.64
C LYS A 200 -8.50 -0.91 -20.01
N PHE A 201 -8.47 -0.72 -18.68
CA PHE A 201 -7.28 -0.37 -17.94
C PHE A 201 -6.14 -1.38 -18.18
N LEU A 202 -6.41 -2.67 -18.01
CA LEU A 202 -5.43 -3.75 -18.21
C LEU A 202 -4.91 -3.81 -19.66
N TYR A 203 -5.77 -3.53 -20.62
CA TYR A 203 -5.36 -3.48 -22.03
C TYR A 203 -4.31 -2.38 -22.28
N PHE A 204 -4.55 -1.16 -21.80
CA PHE A 204 -3.59 -0.05 -21.97
C PHE A 204 -2.37 -0.18 -21.08
N LEU A 205 -2.50 -0.76 -19.88
CA LEU A 205 -1.36 -1.07 -19.02
C LEU A 205 -0.35 -1.99 -19.75
N LYS A 206 -0.86 -3.02 -20.44
CA LYS A 206 -0.02 -3.93 -21.24
C LYS A 206 0.68 -3.23 -22.41
N LYS A 207 0.10 -2.15 -22.95
CA LYS A 207 0.72 -1.32 -23.99
C LYS A 207 1.75 -0.34 -23.44
N GLY A 208 1.72 -0.06 -22.15
CA GLY A 208 2.62 0.90 -21.51
C GLY A 208 2.34 2.37 -21.88
N ASP A 209 1.11 2.69 -22.28
CA ASP A 209 0.72 4.06 -22.64
C ASP A 209 0.10 4.77 -21.44
N LEU A 210 0.90 5.62 -20.78
CA LEU A 210 0.50 6.31 -19.57
C LEU A 210 -0.68 7.28 -19.83
N SER A 211 -0.74 7.91 -21.00
CA SER A 211 -1.80 8.87 -21.35
C SER A 211 -3.16 8.20 -21.50
N GLU A 212 -3.19 6.94 -21.92
CA GLU A 212 -4.41 6.14 -22.05
C GLU A 212 -4.78 5.43 -20.71
N ILE A 213 -3.79 5.19 -19.84
CA ILE A 213 -3.99 4.56 -18.53
C ILE A 213 -4.62 5.53 -17.52
N THR A 214 -4.10 6.75 -17.43
CA THR A 214 -4.50 7.72 -16.39
C THR A 214 -5.99 8.05 -16.37
N PRO A 215 -6.71 8.22 -17.52
CA PRO A 215 -8.14 8.47 -17.51
C PRO A 215 -9.00 7.28 -17.05
N LEU A 216 -8.42 6.08 -17.01
CA LEU A 216 -9.09 4.85 -16.60
C LEU A 216 -8.85 4.49 -15.13
N MET A 217 -8.00 5.24 -14.45
CA MET A 217 -7.78 5.08 -13.01
C MET A 217 -9.04 5.50 -12.25
N GLY A 218 -9.44 4.67 -11.27
CA GLY A 218 -10.64 4.96 -10.49
C GLY A 218 -10.69 4.18 -9.19
N ASN A 219 -11.39 4.73 -8.20
CA ASN A 219 -11.58 4.11 -6.91
C ASN A 219 -13.01 4.31 -6.43
N ILE A 220 -13.81 3.25 -6.46
CA ILE A 220 -15.22 3.30 -6.09
C ILE A 220 -15.45 3.72 -4.62
N LEU A 221 -14.47 3.49 -3.73
CA LEU A 221 -14.53 3.88 -2.33
C LEU A 221 -14.47 5.40 -2.12
N GLU A 222 -13.99 6.17 -3.12
CA GLU A 222 -13.99 7.63 -3.05
C GLU A 222 -15.39 8.21 -2.82
N LYS A 223 -16.43 7.57 -3.37
CA LYS A 223 -17.84 8.00 -3.16
C LYS A 223 -18.20 8.10 -1.68
N VAL A 224 -17.75 7.12 -0.91
CA VAL A 224 -18.00 7.07 0.53
C VAL A 224 -17.00 7.93 1.30
N SER A 225 -15.72 7.77 0.99
CA SER A 225 -14.66 8.44 1.75
C SER A 225 -14.72 9.97 1.60
N ILE A 226 -15.05 10.48 0.41
CA ILE A 226 -15.24 11.92 0.16
C ILE A 226 -16.51 12.43 0.83
N ALA A 227 -17.60 11.65 0.84
CA ALA A 227 -18.80 12.02 1.58
C ALA A 227 -18.55 12.12 3.10
N MET A 228 -17.71 11.23 3.65
CA MET A 228 -17.31 11.29 5.06
C MET A 228 -16.31 12.44 5.34
N ARG A 229 -15.43 12.74 4.41
CA ARG A 229 -14.32 13.71 4.55
C ARG A 229 -14.12 14.47 3.25
N PRO A 230 -14.87 15.56 3.02
CA PRO A 230 -14.79 16.36 1.79
C PRO A 230 -13.41 16.95 1.51
N GLU A 231 -12.55 17.06 2.54
CA GLU A 231 -11.18 17.54 2.41
C GLU A 231 -10.35 16.69 1.43
N ILE A 232 -10.73 15.41 1.22
CA ILE A 232 -10.10 14.54 0.21
C ILE A 232 -10.31 15.10 -1.18
N GLN A 233 -11.52 15.55 -1.50
CA GLN A 233 -11.83 16.16 -2.80
C GLN A 233 -11.06 17.46 -3.01
N VAL A 234 -11.00 18.31 -1.99
CA VAL A 234 -10.22 19.56 -2.04
C VAL A 234 -8.75 19.27 -2.34
N LEU A 235 -8.16 18.27 -1.69
CA LEU A 235 -6.78 17.86 -1.93
C LEU A 235 -6.58 17.34 -3.37
N LYS A 236 -7.50 16.52 -3.88
CA LYS A 236 -7.48 16.03 -5.28
C LYS A 236 -7.49 17.17 -6.28
N GLU A 237 -8.44 18.10 -6.14
CA GLU A 237 -8.56 19.26 -7.02
C GLU A 237 -7.31 20.14 -6.97
N ARG A 238 -6.74 20.31 -5.78
CA ARG A 238 -5.49 21.07 -5.63
C ARG A 238 -4.33 20.41 -6.35
N LEU A 239 -4.18 19.08 -6.23
CA LEU A 239 -3.15 18.33 -6.95
C LEU A 239 -3.30 18.41 -8.48
N LEU A 240 -4.54 18.32 -8.99
CA LEU A 240 -4.85 18.52 -10.41
C LEU A 240 -4.50 19.93 -10.88
N SER A 241 -4.74 20.95 -10.04
CA SER A 241 -4.40 22.36 -10.36
C SER A 241 -2.90 22.59 -10.50
N TYR A 242 -2.06 21.74 -9.92
CA TYR A 242 -0.61 21.72 -10.14
C TYR A 242 -0.19 21.01 -11.42
N GLY A 243 -1.15 20.45 -12.18
CA GLY A 243 -0.93 19.81 -13.46
C GLY A 243 -0.57 18.33 -13.33
N ALA A 244 -1.11 17.66 -12.34
CA ALA A 244 -1.14 16.20 -12.31
C ALA A 244 -2.12 15.67 -13.36
N ASP A 245 -1.78 14.55 -14.03
CA ASP A 245 -2.66 13.91 -14.99
C ASP A 245 -3.83 13.21 -14.31
N VAL A 246 -3.61 12.71 -13.09
CA VAL A 246 -4.64 12.13 -12.22
C VAL A 246 -4.31 12.39 -10.76
N ALA A 247 -5.35 12.59 -9.94
CA ALA A 247 -5.28 12.56 -8.48
C ALA A 247 -6.34 11.61 -7.96
N LEU A 248 -5.92 10.55 -7.26
CA LEU A 248 -6.79 9.46 -6.83
C LEU A 248 -6.48 9.02 -5.40
N MET A 249 -7.50 8.64 -4.66
CA MET A 249 -7.34 8.10 -3.30
C MET A 249 -6.85 6.65 -3.35
N SER A 250 -5.87 6.31 -2.54
CA SER A 250 -5.37 4.93 -2.40
C SER A 250 -6.18 4.14 -1.38
N GLY A 251 -6.69 2.97 -1.77
CA GLY A 251 -7.48 2.10 -0.91
C GLY A 251 -8.71 2.81 -0.35
N SER A 252 -8.99 2.64 0.93
CA SER A 252 -10.05 3.36 1.66
C SER A 252 -9.63 4.77 2.09
N GLY A 253 -8.42 5.20 1.71
CA GLY A 253 -7.89 6.53 2.02
C GLY A 253 -7.32 6.69 3.44
N PRO A 254 -7.09 7.94 3.85
CA PRO A 254 -7.32 9.17 3.11
C PRO A 254 -6.15 9.63 2.22
N THR A 255 -5.08 8.85 2.05
CA THR A 255 -3.96 9.25 1.19
C THR A 255 -4.43 9.40 -0.24
N VAL A 256 -4.15 10.55 -0.84
CA VAL A 256 -4.30 10.82 -2.26
C VAL A 256 -2.93 10.71 -2.91
N PHE A 257 -2.84 10.00 -4.02
CA PHE A 257 -1.68 10.07 -4.89
C PHE A 257 -2.01 10.88 -6.14
N ALA A 258 -1.03 11.64 -6.61
CA ALA A 258 -1.08 12.34 -7.88
C ALA A 258 0.03 11.84 -8.79
N LEU A 259 -0.27 11.64 -10.06
CA LEU A 259 0.66 11.14 -11.05
C LEU A 259 1.05 12.27 -11.99
N PHE A 260 2.34 12.39 -12.23
CA PHE A 260 2.93 13.32 -13.19
C PHE A 260 3.85 12.53 -14.13
N PRO A 261 3.71 12.68 -15.44
CA PRO A 261 4.70 12.20 -16.41
C PRO A 261 6.10 12.74 -16.09
N LEU A 262 7.15 12.04 -16.50
CA LEU A 262 8.53 12.44 -16.18
C LEU A 262 8.87 13.84 -16.69
N GLU A 263 8.35 14.24 -17.83
CA GLU A 263 8.49 15.58 -18.41
C GLU A 263 7.84 16.69 -17.56
N HIS A 264 6.89 16.34 -16.68
CA HIS A 264 6.24 17.25 -15.75
C HIS A 264 6.88 17.27 -14.34
N LYS A 265 8.12 16.79 -14.19
CA LYS A 265 8.86 16.74 -12.93
C LYS A 265 8.83 18.06 -12.15
N ALA A 266 9.07 19.17 -12.82
CA ALA A 266 9.04 20.49 -12.19
C ALA A 266 7.67 20.85 -11.58
N ARG A 267 6.57 20.37 -12.18
CA ARG A 267 5.20 20.55 -11.62
C ARG A 267 5.00 19.72 -10.37
N ALA A 268 5.47 18.46 -10.39
CA ALA A 268 5.42 17.58 -9.21
C ALA A 268 6.22 18.16 -8.03
N GLU A 269 7.42 18.68 -8.30
CA GLU A 269 8.25 19.35 -7.30
C GLU A 269 7.60 20.61 -6.75
N LYS A 270 6.97 21.44 -7.60
CA LYS A 270 6.21 22.62 -7.17
C LYS A 270 5.04 22.23 -6.24
N ALA A 271 4.26 21.21 -6.63
CA ALA A 271 3.17 20.69 -5.81
C ALA A 271 3.68 20.17 -4.45
N TYR A 272 4.79 19.44 -4.46
CA TYR A 272 5.43 18.95 -3.24
C TYR A 272 5.86 20.10 -2.32
N GLN A 273 6.52 21.13 -2.85
CA GLN A 273 6.95 22.28 -2.06
C GLN A 273 5.76 23.03 -1.45
N ALA A 274 4.70 23.25 -2.22
CA ALA A 274 3.50 23.94 -1.75
C ALA A 274 2.79 23.17 -0.63
N LEU A 275 2.61 21.85 -0.80
CA LEU A 275 1.97 20.99 0.20
C LEU A 275 2.84 20.69 1.41
N ARG A 276 4.15 20.63 1.26
CA ARG A 276 5.06 20.27 2.36
C ARG A 276 5.45 21.48 3.21
N TYR A 277 5.71 22.61 2.58
CA TYR A 277 6.32 23.78 3.22
C TYR A 277 5.59 25.10 2.94
N GLY A 278 4.73 25.14 1.92
CA GLY A 278 4.11 26.34 1.41
C GLY A 278 2.68 26.58 1.86
N GLU A 279 1.94 27.24 0.99
CA GLU A 279 0.57 27.72 1.24
C GLU A 279 -0.44 26.60 1.47
N ASP A 280 -0.23 25.42 0.87
CA ASP A 280 -1.12 24.26 0.94
C ASP A 280 -0.78 23.26 2.03
N ARG A 281 0.18 23.59 2.92
CA ARG A 281 0.61 22.70 4.01
C ARG A 281 -0.51 22.24 4.95
N HIS A 282 -1.63 22.95 4.96
CA HIS A 282 -2.80 22.63 5.77
C HIS A 282 -3.63 21.48 5.19
N LEU A 283 -3.45 21.14 3.89
CA LEU A 283 -4.20 20.10 3.20
C LEU A 283 -3.64 18.69 3.47
N ALA A 284 -2.34 18.58 3.76
CA ALA A 284 -1.70 17.29 3.99
C ALA A 284 -0.68 17.37 5.13
N GLN A 285 -0.74 16.40 6.06
CA GLN A 285 0.22 16.27 7.16
C GLN A 285 1.53 15.60 6.70
N GLN A 286 1.41 14.66 5.78
CA GLN A 286 2.54 13.92 5.22
C GLN A 286 2.51 14.00 3.71
N VAL A 287 3.64 14.38 3.11
CA VAL A 287 3.80 14.53 1.66
C VAL A 287 5.12 13.90 1.24
N TYR A 288 5.09 13.08 0.19
CA TYR A 288 6.26 12.39 -0.35
C TYR A 288 6.24 12.44 -1.87
N LEU A 289 7.43 12.61 -2.47
CA LEU A 289 7.66 12.26 -3.86
C LEU A 289 8.23 10.85 -3.92
N THR A 290 7.71 10.03 -4.82
CA THR A 290 8.13 8.65 -5.04
C THR A 290 7.90 8.27 -6.49
N GLU A 291 8.18 7.02 -6.83
CA GLU A 291 8.00 6.44 -8.16
C GLU A 291 7.35 5.06 -8.00
N PRO A 292 6.72 4.51 -9.06
CA PRO A 292 6.39 3.10 -9.11
C PRO A 292 7.65 2.28 -8.86
N TRP A 293 7.53 1.23 -8.04
CA TRP A 293 8.62 0.28 -7.91
C TRP A 293 8.73 -0.53 -9.21
N ALA A 294 9.93 -0.62 -9.75
CA ALA A 294 10.29 -1.51 -10.84
C ALA A 294 11.61 -2.18 -10.46
N GLU A 295 11.81 -3.41 -10.88
CA GLU A 295 13.14 -4.02 -10.77
C GLU A 295 14.16 -3.20 -11.56
N GLU A 296 15.24 -2.77 -10.91
CA GLU A 296 16.36 -2.16 -11.60
C GLU A 296 17.04 -3.26 -12.41
N GLY A 297 16.72 -3.28 -13.74
CA GLY A 297 17.48 -4.00 -14.76
C GLY A 297 17.89 -5.43 -14.42
N GLY A 298 16.95 -6.33 -14.18
CA GLY A 298 17.17 -7.75 -14.37
C GLY A 298 17.02 -8.07 -15.85
N ILE A 299 18.08 -7.85 -16.61
CA ILE A 299 18.26 -8.56 -17.86
C ILE A 299 18.71 -9.97 -17.46
N ASP A 300 17.98 -10.95 -17.95
CA ASP A 300 18.37 -12.33 -18.13
C ASP A 300 18.69 -13.19 -16.88
N GLU A 301 17.72 -14.11 -16.54
CA GLU A 301 17.92 -15.51 -16.98
C GLU A 301 16.61 -16.29 -16.85
#